data_e8697c7abc69458751ed3438d825e56a
#
_entry.id   e8697c7abc69458751ed3438d825e56a
#
_cell.length_a   1.000
_cell.length_b   1.000
_cell.length_c   1.000
_cell.angle_alpha   90.00
_cell.angle_beta   90.00
_cell.angle_gamma   90.00
#
_symmetry.space_group_name_H-M   'P 1'
#
loop_
_entity.id
_entity.type
_entity.pdbx_description
1 polymer ?
#
loop_
_entity_poly.entity_id
_entity_poly.type
_entity_poly.pdbx_seq_one_letter_code
_entity_poly.pdbx_strand_id
1 'polypeptide(L)'
;MAGSNDVVIIAGCRTPIGKFQGSLSDIAAPQLGAIAVREAVKRAKLQPQQVDECIMGNVVSAGLGQNPARQAALFGGLAPEVGAMTINKVCGSGLKAVALAAQAIETGNSSIVVAGGMESMTNAPYLLPNARKGYRLGNGQLVDSMVHDGLWDIYNDYHMGLTGENVAEKYGITREEQDEFAVNSHRKAVAAQKECRFKSQIVPVEIPAKKKGQPPVIFDKDEGPREDTTIEVLRALKPAFKKDGTVTAGNAPGVNDGAAALVVTGAARAKDLGANVMVRIVAQATSGVEPKWVMMAPVGAVHKIWEKTGWKKDDVDLYELNEAFSVQALGVIRELGLDMNRVNVNGGAVALGHPIGASGARVLVTLIYEMIRRDVHRGIAALCLGGGNAVAMAVQR
;
A
#
# COMPACT_ATOMS: atom_id res chain seq x y z
N MET A 1 20.46 -13.67 -14.51
CA MET A 1 19.81 -13.04 -15.70
C MET A 1 18.38 -13.57 -15.78
N ALA A 2 17.39 -12.73 -16.11
CA ALA A 2 16.01 -13.17 -16.27
C ALA A 2 15.89 -14.11 -17.48
N GLY A 3 15.12 -15.21 -17.33
CA GLY A 3 14.78 -16.11 -18.43
C GLY A 3 13.81 -15.43 -19.40
N SER A 4 13.67 -15.93 -20.65
CA SER A 4 12.81 -15.32 -21.66
C SER A 4 11.34 -15.22 -21.24
N ASN A 5 10.87 -16.09 -20.35
CA ASN A 5 9.48 -16.16 -19.88
C ASN A 5 9.26 -15.48 -18.52
N ASP A 6 10.31 -14.86 -17.92
CA ASP A 6 10.16 -14.19 -16.64
C ASP A 6 9.32 -12.92 -16.77
N VAL A 7 8.52 -12.63 -15.76
CA VAL A 7 7.82 -11.35 -15.62
C VAL A 7 8.68 -10.38 -14.83
N VAL A 8 8.82 -9.17 -15.35
CA VAL A 8 9.72 -8.15 -14.79
C VAL A 8 8.98 -6.83 -14.57
N ILE A 9 9.48 -6.05 -13.61
CA ILE A 9 9.08 -4.68 -13.37
C ILE A 9 10.18 -3.77 -13.94
N ILE A 10 9.78 -2.85 -14.82
CA ILE A 10 10.70 -1.95 -15.53
C ILE A 10 10.61 -0.50 -15.05
N ALA A 11 9.55 -0.13 -14.34
CA ALA A 11 9.38 1.18 -13.73
C ALA A 11 8.44 1.09 -12.54
N GLY A 12 8.55 2.04 -11.63
CA GLY A 12 7.61 2.21 -10.52
C GLY A 12 7.75 3.59 -9.89
N CYS A 13 6.67 4.09 -9.32
CA CYS A 13 6.66 5.32 -8.55
C CYS A 13 5.47 5.36 -7.59
N ARG A 14 5.49 6.33 -6.69
CA ARG A 14 4.39 6.65 -5.80
C ARG A 14 4.25 8.15 -5.61
N THR A 15 3.07 8.61 -5.27
CA THR A 15 2.92 9.96 -4.70
C THR A 15 3.52 10.03 -3.30
N PRO A 16 3.80 11.22 -2.76
CA PRO A 16 3.90 11.36 -1.31
C PRO A 16 2.59 10.91 -0.67
N ILE A 17 2.65 10.51 0.60
CA ILE A 17 1.47 10.12 1.38
C ILE A 17 0.96 11.32 2.17
N GLY A 18 -0.28 11.70 1.91
CA GLY A 18 -0.99 12.76 2.64
C GLY A 18 -1.62 12.23 3.94
N LYS A 19 -1.70 13.09 4.95
CA LYS A 19 -2.50 12.86 6.17
C LYS A 19 -3.98 13.06 5.89
N PHE A 20 -4.81 12.52 6.75
CA PHE A 20 -6.24 12.81 6.77
C PHE A 20 -6.51 14.31 6.81
N GLN A 21 -7.28 14.81 5.85
CA GLN A 21 -7.55 16.23 5.65
C GLN A 21 -6.26 17.09 5.50
N GLY A 22 -5.17 16.47 5.04
CA GLY A 22 -3.89 17.13 4.80
C GLY A 22 -3.73 17.69 3.38
N SER A 23 -2.50 17.72 2.89
CA SER A 23 -2.15 18.35 1.60
C SER A 23 -2.86 17.75 0.39
N LEU A 24 -3.26 16.47 0.43
CA LEU A 24 -3.94 15.80 -0.67
C LEU A 24 -5.47 15.81 -0.57
N SER A 25 -6.05 16.51 0.41
CA SER A 25 -7.49 16.48 0.71
C SER A 25 -8.40 16.86 -0.45
N ASP A 26 -7.96 17.74 -1.34
CA ASP A 26 -8.76 18.21 -2.47
C ASP A 26 -8.57 17.38 -3.75
N ILE A 27 -7.85 16.25 -3.67
CA ILE A 27 -7.51 15.41 -4.83
C ILE A 27 -8.19 14.04 -4.67
N ALA A 28 -9.08 13.70 -5.60
CA ALA A 28 -9.75 12.42 -5.62
C ALA A 28 -8.80 11.25 -5.93
N ALA A 29 -9.11 10.04 -5.46
CA ALA A 29 -8.28 8.86 -5.68
C ALA A 29 -7.91 8.60 -7.16
N PRO A 30 -8.83 8.70 -8.16
CA PRO A 30 -8.46 8.54 -9.56
C PRO A 30 -7.47 9.59 -10.08
N GLN A 31 -7.48 10.79 -9.53
CA GLN A 31 -6.53 11.85 -9.91
C GLN A 31 -5.14 11.55 -9.32
N LEU A 32 -5.05 11.07 -8.08
CA LEU A 32 -3.79 10.58 -7.50
C LEU A 32 -3.26 9.39 -8.30
N GLY A 33 -4.14 8.45 -8.66
CA GLY A 33 -3.81 7.32 -9.53
C GLY A 33 -3.28 7.77 -10.88
N ALA A 34 -3.88 8.77 -11.51
CA ALA A 34 -3.46 9.33 -12.80
C ALA A 34 -2.03 9.90 -12.76
N ILE A 35 -1.66 10.57 -11.66
CA ILE A 35 -0.30 11.07 -11.46
C ILE A 35 0.71 9.91 -11.43
N ALA A 36 0.41 8.86 -10.66
CA ALA A 36 1.28 7.70 -10.56
C ALA A 36 1.38 6.92 -11.88
N VAL A 37 0.26 6.69 -12.58
CA VAL A 37 0.19 6.03 -13.89
C VAL A 37 1.04 6.78 -14.92
N ARG A 38 0.81 8.08 -15.06
CA ARG A 38 1.56 8.94 -15.99
C ARG A 38 3.06 8.87 -15.75
N GLU A 39 3.47 9.01 -14.51
CA GLU A 39 4.89 8.99 -14.15
C GLU A 39 5.52 7.60 -14.34
N ALA A 40 4.81 6.51 -14.03
CA ALA A 40 5.29 5.15 -14.24
C ALA A 40 5.55 4.87 -15.73
N VAL A 41 4.61 5.24 -16.61
CA VAL A 41 4.74 5.10 -18.06
C VAL A 41 5.90 5.95 -18.60
N LYS A 42 6.04 7.19 -18.11
CA LYS A 42 7.15 8.09 -18.45
C LYS A 42 8.49 7.49 -18.06
N ARG A 43 8.62 6.96 -16.83
CA ARG A 43 9.86 6.30 -16.34
C ARG A 43 10.21 5.06 -17.15
N ALA A 44 9.20 4.32 -17.58
CA ALA A 44 9.37 3.18 -18.48
C ALA A 44 9.72 3.58 -19.92
N LYS A 45 9.68 4.88 -20.25
CA LYS A 45 9.89 5.43 -21.60
C LYS A 45 8.94 4.85 -22.65
N LEU A 46 7.72 4.52 -22.24
CA LEU A 46 6.70 3.96 -23.12
C LEU A 46 5.84 5.07 -23.76
N GLN A 47 5.34 4.78 -24.96
CA GLN A 47 4.22 5.53 -25.53
C GLN A 47 2.91 5.01 -24.93
N PRO A 48 1.89 5.86 -24.75
CA PRO A 48 0.61 5.46 -24.14
C PRO A 48 -0.07 4.26 -24.81
N GLN A 49 0.09 4.11 -26.12
CA GLN A 49 -0.49 3.05 -26.94
C GLN A 49 0.20 1.68 -26.77
N GLN A 50 1.39 1.65 -26.14
CA GLN A 50 2.11 0.40 -25.91
C GLN A 50 1.62 -0.37 -24.69
N VAL A 51 0.79 0.26 -23.85
CA VAL A 51 0.18 -0.35 -22.67
C VAL A 51 -1.10 -1.07 -23.10
N ASP A 52 -1.25 -2.34 -22.71
CA ASP A 52 -2.42 -3.15 -23.03
C ASP A 52 -3.51 -3.00 -21.97
N GLU A 53 -3.12 -2.90 -20.69
CA GLU A 53 -4.06 -2.86 -19.57
C GLU A 53 -3.56 -2.01 -18.40
N CYS A 54 -4.51 -1.43 -17.65
CA CYS A 54 -4.26 -0.69 -16.39
C CYS A 54 -5.08 -1.30 -15.25
N ILE A 55 -4.43 -1.88 -14.25
CA ILE A 55 -5.09 -2.51 -13.10
C ILE A 55 -4.76 -1.73 -11.83
N MET A 56 -5.75 -1.05 -11.26
CA MET A 56 -5.55 -0.24 -10.05
C MET A 56 -6.44 -0.69 -8.91
N GLY A 57 -5.83 -0.84 -7.72
CA GLY A 57 -6.53 -1.04 -6.47
C GLY A 57 -7.21 0.24 -5.98
N ASN A 58 -8.44 0.11 -5.52
CA ASN A 58 -9.15 1.17 -4.79
C ASN A 58 -10.20 0.52 -3.91
N VAL A 59 -10.31 0.93 -2.65
CA VAL A 59 -11.17 0.28 -1.64
C VAL A 59 -12.40 1.11 -1.37
N VAL A 60 -12.23 2.37 -0.98
CA VAL A 60 -13.34 3.27 -0.66
C VAL A 60 -13.71 4.03 -1.93
N SER A 61 -14.53 3.37 -2.77
CA SER A 61 -14.83 3.85 -4.14
C SER A 61 -16.21 4.51 -4.29
N ALA A 62 -16.98 4.61 -3.22
CA ALA A 62 -18.29 5.26 -3.27
C ALA A 62 -18.18 6.71 -3.76
N GLY A 63 -19.01 7.09 -4.73
CA GLY A 63 -19.03 8.45 -5.28
C GLY A 63 -17.93 8.80 -6.27
N LEU A 64 -16.96 7.92 -6.54
CA LEU A 64 -15.87 8.19 -7.50
C LEU A 64 -16.29 8.06 -8.98
N GLY A 65 -17.50 7.59 -9.25
CA GLY A 65 -17.99 7.33 -10.60
C GLY A 65 -17.57 5.95 -11.13
N GLN A 66 -17.75 5.75 -12.43
CA GLN A 66 -17.50 4.44 -13.03
C GLN A 66 -16.01 4.14 -13.11
N ASN A 67 -15.63 2.93 -12.70
CA ASN A 67 -14.29 2.34 -12.86
C ASN A 67 -13.14 3.33 -12.55
N PRO A 68 -12.83 3.58 -11.29
CA PRO A 68 -11.76 4.50 -10.89
C PRO A 68 -10.41 4.23 -11.58
N ALA A 69 -10.06 2.96 -11.86
CA ALA A 69 -8.84 2.62 -12.62
C ALA A 69 -8.89 3.13 -14.06
N ARG A 70 -10.06 3.08 -14.70
CA ARG A 70 -10.25 3.63 -16.05
C ARG A 70 -10.06 5.15 -16.05
N GLN A 71 -10.58 5.83 -15.03
CA GLN A 71 -10.36 7.26 -14.86
C GLN A 71 -8.87 7.57 -14.68
N ALA A 72 -8.19 6.83 -13.80
CA ALA A 72 -6.75 6.99 -13.58
C ALA A 72 -5.93 6.75 -14.84
N ALA A 73 -6.29 5.75 -15.65
CA ALA A 73 -5.65 5.44 -16.93
C ALA A 73 -5.78 6.61 -17.92
N LEU A 74 -7.00 7.07 -18.17
CA LEU A 74 -7.26 8.14 -19.14
C LEU A 74 -6.71 9.50 -18.68
N PHE A 75 -6.95 9.89 -17.44
CA PHE A 75 -6.38 11.12 -16.89
C PHE A 75 -4.84 11.04 -16.76
N GLY A 76 -4.30 9.83 -16.64
CA GLY A 76 -2.86 9.53 -16.69
C GLY A 76 -2.25 9.64 -18.09
N GLY A 77 -3.09 9.76 -19.12
CA GLY A 77 -2.67 9.93 -20.52
C GLY A 77 -2.50 8.63 -21.29
N LEU A 78 -3.00 7.49 -20.77
CA LEU A 78 -3.06 6.25 -21.56
C LEU A 78 -4.07 6.39 -22.69
N ALA A 79 -3.84 5.65 -23.76
CA ALA A 79 -4.70 5.65 -24.95
C ALA A 79 -6.11 5.09 -24.63
N PRO A 80 -7.16 5.55 -25.33
CA PRO A 80 -8.52 5.09 -25.09
C PRO A 80 -8.73 3.58 -25.33
N GLU A 81 -7.88 2.96 -26.10
CA GLU A 81 -7.91 1.53 -26.43
C GLU A 81 -7.42 0.65 -25.27
N VAL A 82 -6.67 1.23 -24.31
CA VAL A 82 -6.12 0.50 -23.16
C VAL A 82 -7.25 0.02 -22.25
N GLY A 83 -7.33 -1.27 -21.99
CA GLY A 83 -8.26 -1.83 -21.02
C GLY A 83 -7.97 -1.33 -19.60
N ALA A 84 -8.98 -1.25 -18.73
CA ALA A 84 -8.75 -0.89 -17.34
C ALA A 84 -9.69 -1.60 -16.38
N MET A 85 -9.16 -2.01 -15.22
CA MET A 85 -9.91 -2.71 -14.19
C MET A 85 -9.57 -2.18 -12.79
N THR A 86 -10.63 -1.82 -12.03
CA THR A 86 -10.50 -1.52 -10.61
C THR A 86 -10.68 -2.78 -9.80
N ILE A 87 -9.78 -3.04 -8.86
CA ILE A 87 -9.90 -4.19 -7.96
C ILE A 87 -9.98 -3.72 -6.50
N ASN A 88 -10.71 -4.47 -5.71
CA ASN A 88 -10.77 -4.35 -4.26
C ASN A 88 -10.39 -5.67 -3.61
N LYS A 89 -9.24 -5.69 -2.97
CA LYS A 89 -8.79 -6.72 -2.04
C LYS A 89 -8.29 -6.04 -0.76
N VAL A 90 -9.06 -5.09 -0.28
CA VAL A 90 -8.77 -4.24 0.88
C VAL A 90 -7.33 -3.70 0.83
N CYS A 91 -6.56 -3.73 1.91
CA CYS A 91 -5.20 -3.18 2.00
C CYS A 91 -4.21 -3.76 0.98
N GLY A 92 -4.45 -4.96 0.48
CA GLY A 92 -3.59 -5.62 -0.50
C GLY A 92 -3.93 -5.36 -1.97
N SER A 93 -4.91 -4.51 -2.25
CA SER A 93 -5.39 -4.26 -3.63
C SER A 93 -4.25 -3.89 -4.58
N GLY A 94 -3.38 -2.97 -4.19
CA GLY A 94 -2.25 -2.53 -5.02
C GLY A 94 -1.24 -3.65 -5.33
N LEU A 95 -0.90 -4.50 -4.35
CA LEU A 95 0.01 -5.63 -4.59
C LEU A 95 -0.68 -6.74 -5.41
N LYS A 96 -2.00 -6.95 -5.17
CA LYS A 96 -2.78 -7.89 -5.98
C LYS A 96 -2.94 -7.43 -7.41
N ALA A 97 -3.03 -6.12 -7.68
CA ALA A 97 -3.01 -5.57 -9.03
C ALA A 97 -1.73 -5.95 -9.78
N VAL A 98 -0.57 -5.83 -9.14
CA VAL A 98 0.72 -6.26 -9.72
C VAL A 98 0.74 -7.78 -9.94
N ALA A 99 0.18 -8.55 -9.01
CA ALA A 99 0.08 -10.01 -9.17
C ALA A 99 -0.82 -10.41 -10.35
N LEU A 100 -1.93 -9.71 -10.58
CA LEU A 100 -2.81 -9.93 -11.74
C LEU A 100 -2.12 -9.51 -13.06
N ALA A 101 -1.38 -8.41 -13.05
CA ALA A 101 -0.57 -7.99 -14.19
C ALA A 101 0.46 -9.08 -14.57
N ALA A 102 1.15 -9.65 -13.59
CA ALA A 102 2.07 -10.76 -13.84
C ALA A 102 1.34 -11.97 -14.47
N GLN A 103 0.19 -12.35 -13.94
CA GLN A 103 -0.63 -13.44 -14.48
C GLN A 103 -1.11 -13.16 -15.91
N ALA A 104 -1.55 -11.93 -16.21
CA ALA A 104 -1.96 -11.56 -17.57
C ALA A 104 -0.81 -11.68 -18.57
N ILE A 105 0.41 -11.34 -18.17
CA ILE A 105 1.62 -11.48 -19.00
C ILE A 105 2.01 -12.96 -19.16
N GLU A 106 2.02 -13.73 -18.07
CA GLU A 106 2.33 -15.17 -18.09
C GLU A 106 1.39 -15.97 -18.99
N THR A 107 0.11 -15.59 -19.04
CA THR A 107 -0.92 -16.23 -19.89
C THR A 107 -0.97 -15.68 -21.32
N GLY A 108 -0.18 -14.66 -21.64
CA GLY A 108 -0.15 -14.04 -22.96
C GLY A 108 -1.35 -13.14 -23.28
N ASN A 109 -2.20 -12.83 -22.30
CA ASN A 109 -3.34 -11.91 -22.49
C ASN A 109 -2.90 -10.44 -22.63
N SER A 110 -1.77 -10.07 -22.06
CA SER A 110 -1.19 -8.74 -22.13
C SER A 110 0.33 -8.83 -22.23
N SER A 111 0.96 -7.85 -22.85
CA SER A 111 2.41 -7.73 -22.98
C SER A 111 2.99 -6.68 -22.02
N ILE A 112 2.25 -5.59 -21.81
CA ILE A 112 2.65 -4.48 -20.93
C ILE A 112 1.44 -4.05 -20.10
N VAL A 113 1.55 -4.12 -18.79
CA VAL A 113 0.48 -3.73 -17.86
C VAL A 113 0.98 -2.66 -16.90
N VAL A 114 0.20 -1.60 -16.72
CA VAL A 114 0.38 -0.66 -15.62
C VAL A 114 -0.46 -1.16 -14.44
N ALA A 115 0.16 -1.45 -13.32
CA ALA A 115 -0.51 -2.00 -12.15
C ALA A 115 -0.14 -1.24 -10.88
N GLY A 116 -1.12 -1.01 -10.02
CA GLY A 116 -0.88 -0.27 -8.79
C GLY A 116 -2.11 -0.12 -7.91
N GLY A 117 -2.18 1.00 -7.23
CA GLY A 117 -3.34 1.33 -6.41
C GLY A 117 -3.36 2.81 -6.03
N MET A 118 -4.52 3.26 -5.63
CA MET A 118 -4.82 4.62 -5.27
C MET A 118 -5.88 4.63 -4.16
N GLU A 119 -5.80 5.60 -3.28
CA GLU A 119 -6.82 5.83 -2.27
C GLU A 119 -6.85 7.30 -1.87
N SER A 120 -8.04 7.81 -1.64
CA SER A 120 -8.26 9.06 -0.92
C SER A 120 -9.27 8.77 0.18
N MET A 121 -8.76 8.45 1.37
CA MET A 121 -9.60 8.16 2.52
C MET A 121 -10.25 9.44 3.04
N THR A 122 -9.59 10.58 2.84
CA THR A 122 -10.14 11.90 3.17
C THR A 122 -11.44 12.21 2.42
N ASN A 123 -11.54 11.76 1.17
CA ASN A 123 -12.71 12.02 0.31
C ASN A 123 -13.77 10.91 0.35
N ALA A 124 -13.64 9.94 1.26
CA ALA A 124 -14.65 8.91 1.45
C ALA A 124 -15.99 9.55 1.92
N PRO A 125 -17.09 9.33 1.20
CA PRO A 125 -18.37 9.98 1.53
C PRO A 125 -19.06 9.30 2.70
N TYR A 126 -19.95 10.04 3.36
CA TYR A 126 -20.97 9.44 4.23
C TYR A 126 -22.14 8.91 3.41
N LEU A 127 -22.70 7.80 3.83
CA LEU A 127 -23.79 7.09 3.14
C LEU A 127 -25.11 7.20 3.92
N LEU A 128 -26.20 7.28 3.18
CA LEU A 128 -27.57 7.18 3.69
C LEU A 128 -28.20 5.87 3.16
N PRO A 129 -28.03 4.72 3.84
CA PRO A 129 -28.41 3.42 3.31
C PRO A 129 -29.89 3.30 2.92
N ASN A 130 -30.77 3.96 3.66
CA ASN A 130 -32.22 3.91 3.43
C ASN A 130 -32.74 5.02 2.53
N ALA A 131 -31.91 5.94 2.03
CA ALA A 131 -32.39 7.10 1.26
C ALA A 131 -33.20 6.69 0.02
N ARG A 132 -32.81 5.63 -0.68
CA ARG A 132 -33.53 5.13 -1.87
C ARG A 132 -34.95 4.61 -1.53
N LYS A 133 -35.14 4.01 -0.36
CA LYS A 133 -36.45 3.52 0.12
C LYS A 133 -37.24 4.63 0.83
N GLY A 134 -36.57 5.69 1.24
CA GLY A 134 -37.11 6.82 1.99
C GLY A 134 -37.04 6.66 3.51
N TYR A 135 -36.84 7.78 4.19
CA TYR A 135 -36.94 7.90 5.65
C TYR A 135 -38.33 8.44 5.99
N ARG A 136 -39.23 7.55 6.43
CA ARG A 136 -40.62 7.92 6.61
C ARG A 136 -40.91 8.61 7.95
N LEU A 137 -40.45 8.03 9.05
CA LEU A 137 -40.70 8.53 10.42
C LEU A 137 -39.52 8.13 11.32
N GLY A 138 -39.07 9.04 12.18
CA GLY A 138 -37.94 8.85 13.09
C GLY A 138 -36.59 9.24 12.48
N ASN A 139 -35.53 9.03 13.25
CA ASN A 139 -34.14 9.40 12.87
C ASN A 139 -33.60 8.48 11.80
N GLY A 140 -32.71 9.02 10.93
CA GLY A 140 -31.87 8.26 10.01
C GLY A 140 -30.45 8.08 10.54
N GLN A 141 -29.75 7.07 10.05
CA GLN A 141 -28.32 6.85 10.34
C GLN A 141 -27.48 7.32 9.15
N LEU A 142 -26.40 8.04 9.46
CA LEU A 142 -25.36 8.43 8.52
C LEU A 142 -24.16 7.51 8.74
N VAL A 143 -23.73 6.77 7.70
CA VAL A 143 -22.66 5.77 7.77
C VAL A 143 -21.41 6.33 7.13
N ASP A 144 -20.30 6.38 7.87
CA ASP A 144 -18.98 6.72 7.35
C ASP A 144 -18.45 5.56 6.49
N SER A 145 -18.37 5.74 5.17
CA SER A 145 -17.91 4.70 4.26
C SER A 145 -16.42 4.36 4.43
N MET A 146 -15.62 5.30 4.89
CA MET A 146 -14.20 5.04 5.18
C MET A 146 -14.05 4.00 6.30
N VAL A 147 -14.85 4.16 7.36
CA VAL A 147 -14.85 3.21 8.50
C VAL A 147 -15.53 1.91 8.09
N HIS A 148 -16.74 1.99 7.54
CA HIS A 148 -17.59 0.82 7.27
C HIS A 148 -16.97 -0.12 6.21
N ASP A 149 -16.49 0.43 5.09
CA ASP A 149 -15.99 -0.36 3.96
C ASP A 149 -14.47 -0.64 4.06
N GLY A 150 -13.73 0.19 4.80
CA GLY A 150 -12.27 0.11 4.88
C GLY A 150 -11.70 -0.40 6.19
N LEU A 151 -12.34 -0.11 7.33
CA LEU A 151 -11.76 -0.27 8.67
C LEU A 151 -12.63 -1.08 9.64
N TRP A 152 -13.74 -1.63 9.19
CA TRP A 152 -14.66 -2.43 10.00
C TRP A 152 -14.56 -3.92 9.69
N ASP A 153 -14.43 -4.74 10.71
CA ASP A 153 -14.58 -6.19 10.59
C ASP A 153 -16.07 -6.54 10.64
N ILE A 154 -16.65 -6.76 9.47
CA ILE A 154 -18.06 -7.07 9.31
C ILE A 154 -18.44 -8.44 9.87
N TYR A 155 -17.48 -9.36 10.03
CA TYR A 155 -17.72 -10.72 10.52
C TYR A 155 -17.84 -10.77 12.04
N ASN A 156 -17.09 -9.90 12.73
CA ASN A 156 -17.05 -9.83 14.19
C ASN A 156 -17.69 -8.54 14.73
N ASP A 157 -18.17 -7.65 13.84
CA ASP A 157 -18.86 -6.40 14.13
C ASP A 157 -18.06 -5.44 15.03
N TYR A 158 -16.81 -5.18 14.66
CA TYR A 158 -15.96 -4.23 15.36
C TYR A 158 -14.88 -3.57 14.45
N HIS A 159 -14.30 -2.48 14.94
CA HIS A 159 -13.21 -1.79 14.23
C HIS A 159 -11.94 -2.63 14.17
N MET A 160 -11.17 -2.53 13.05
CA MET A 160 -9.90 -3.26 12.84
C MET A 160 -8.91 -3.11 13.99
N GLY A 161 -8.93 -2.02 14.75
CA GLY A 161 -8.09 -1.83 15.93
C GLY A 161 -8.29 -2.90 17.01
N LEU A 162 -9.51 -3.48 17.13
CA LEU A 162 -9.77 -4.59 18.06
C LEU A 162 -9.09 -5.89 17.63
N THR A 163 -8.86 -6.10 16.33
CA THR A 163 -8.05 -7.24 15.88
C THR A 163 -6.60 -7.11 16.33
N GLY A 164 -6.10 -5.85 16.50
CA GLY A 164 -4.80 -5.59 17.12
C GLY A 164 -4.76 -5.98 18.59
N GLU A 165 -5.80 -5.64 19.35
CA GLU A 165 -5.90 -6.06 20.75
C GLU A 165 -5.96 -7.60 20.90
N ASN A 166 -6.66 -8.30 19.99
CA ASN A 166 -6.68 -9.77 19.96
C ASN A 166 -5.26 -10.35 19.78
N VAL A 167 -4.46 -9.75 18.88
CA VAL A 167 -3.07 -10.19 18.66
C VAL A 167 -2.19 -9.85 19.85
N ALA A 168 -2.33 -8.65 20.44
CA ALA A 168 -1.60 -8.27 21.64
C ALA A 168 -1.81 -9.27 22.78
N GLU A 169 -3.05 -9.62 23.04
CA GLU A 169 -3.43 -10.58 24.08
C GLU A 169 -2.88 -11.99 23.80
N LYS A 170 -3.10 -12.50 22.57
CA LYS A 170 -2.70 -13.87 22.19
C LYS A 170 -1.18 -14.08 22.19
N TYR A 171 -0.42 -13.09 21.71
CA TYR A 171 1.03 -13.19 21.53
C TYR A 171 1.83 -12.50 22.64
N GLY A 172 1.15 -11.98 23.67
CA GLY A 172 1.78 -11.31 24.80
C GLY A 172 2.57 -10.06 24.41
N ILE A 173 2.12 -9.33 23.38
CA ILE A 173 2.81 -8.12 22.90
C ILE A 173 2.32 -6.93 23.72
N THR A 174 3.23 -6.34 24.50
CA THR A 174 2.91 -5.27 25.43
C THR A 174 2.70 -3.92 24.74
N ARG A 175 2.08 -2.98 25.43
CA ARG A 175 1.94 -1.60 25.00
C ARG A 175 3.32 -0.95 24.74
N GLU A 176 4.27 -1.20 25.62
CA GLU A 176 5.61 -0.63 25.54
C GLU A 176 6.34 -1.09 24.27
N GLU A 177 6.31 -2.38 23.96
CA GLU A 177 6.89 -2.92 22.73
C GLU A 177 6.27 -2.31 21.47
N GLN A 178 4.96 -2.07 21.46
CA GLN A 178 4.26 -1.42 20.36
C GLN A 178 4.68 0.04 20.19
N ASP A 179 4.82 0.77 21.29
CA ASP A 179 5.25 2.16 21.28
C ASP A 179 6.72 2.28 20.85
N GLU A 180 7.61 1.40 21.32
CA GLU A 180 9.02 1.33 20.88
C GLU A 180 9.13 1.04 19.37
N PHE A 181 8.30 0.12 18.87
CA PHE A 181 8.23 -0.17 17.44
C PHE A 181 7.81 1.07 16.65
N ALA A 182 6.78 1.80 17.11
CA ALA A 182 6.30 3.02 16.48
C ALA A 182 7.37 4.12 16.46
N VAL A 183 8.05 4.37 17.59
CA VAL A 183 9.18 5.31 17.67
C VAL A 183 10.26 4.92 16.65
N ASN A 184 10.60 3.64 16.56
CA ASN A 184 11.60 3.16 15.62
C ASN A 184 11.17 3.34 14.15
N SER A 185 9.89 3.08 13.82
CA SER A 185 9.32 3.32 12.49
C SER A 185 9.43 4.80 12.11
N HIS A 186 9.05 5.72 13.00
CA HIS A 186 9.20 7.16 12.78
C HIS A 186 10.67 7.56 12.62
N ARG A 187 11.56 7.10 13.48
CA ARG A 187 13.00 7.39 13.40
C ARG A 187 13.60 6.97 12.06
N LYS A 188 13.27 5.75 11.59
CA LYS A 188 13.71 5.24 10.28
C LYS A 188 13.15 6.09 9.13
N ALA A 189 11.87 6.45 9.18
CA ALA A 189 11.22 7.25 8.13
C ALA A 189 11.78 8.67 8.06
N VAL A 190 12.00 9.31 9.19
CA VAL A 190 12.63 10.65 9.28
C VAL A 190 14.07 10.61 8.74
N ALA A 191 14.86 9.60 9.12
CA ALA A 191 16.22 9.43 8.60
C ALA A 191 16.19 9.23 7.07
N ALA A 192 15.27 8.38 6.56
CA ALA A 192 15.12 8.15 5.13
C ALA A 192 14.73 9.43 4.35
N GLN A 193 13.87 10.28 4.92
CA GLN A 193 13.52 11.58 4.34
C GLN A 193 14.72 12.54 4.32
N LYS A 194 15.45 12.66 5.44
CA LYS A 194 16.63 13.53 5.55
C LYS A 194 17.75 13.13 4.57
N GLU A 195 17.93 11.82 4.39
CA GLU A 195 18.91 11.25 3.46
C GLU A 195 18.39 11.13 2.02
N CYS A 196 17.22 11.67 1.71
CA CYS A 196 16.60 11.63 0.38
C CYS A 196 16.40 10.23 -0.20
N ARG A 197 16.27 9.17 0.63
CA ARG A 197 16.10 7.78 0.19
C ARG A 197 14.80 7.56 -0.57
N PHE A 198 13.76 8.38 -0.32
CA PHE A 198 12.47 8.33 -1.02
C PHE A 198 12.43 9.17 -2.30
N LYS A 199 13.41 10.03 -2.54
CA LYS A 199 13.37 11.00 -3.64
C LYS A 199 13.20 10.34 -5.02
N SER A 200 13.88 9.23 -5.26
CA SER A 200 13.81 8.52 -6.54
C SER A 200 12.49 7.80 -6.80
N GLN A 201 11.75 7.43 -5.74
CA GLN A 201 10.47 6.73 -5.88
C GLN A 201 9.27 7.69 -5.87
N ILE A 202 9.38 8.87 -5.30
CA ILE A 202 8.30 9.84 -5.21
C ILE A 202 8.15 10.61 -6.52
N VAL A 203 6.90 10.79 -6.96
CA VAL A 203 6.50 11.77 -7.95
C VAL A 203 5.84 12.94 -7.21
N PRO A 204 6.34 14.17 -7.36
CA PRO A 204 5.73 15.34 -6.75
C PRO A 204 4.29 15.56 -7.25
N VAL A 205 3.43 16.01 -6.35
CA VAL A 205 2.04 16.37 -6.65
C VAL A 205 1.91 17.89 -6.64
N GLU A 206 1.42 18.44 -7.74
CA GLU A 206 1.10 19.85 -7.84
C GLU A 206 -0.28 20.10 -7.23
N ILE A 207 -0.34 20.88 -6.16
CA ILE A 207 -1.57 21.26 -5.47
C ILE A 207 -1.94 22.67 -5.94
N PRO A 208 -3.12 22.86 -6.55
CA PRO A 208 -3.58 24.18 -6.99
C PRO A 208 -3.55 25.19 -5.84
N ALA A 209 -3.06 26.37 -6.10
CA ALA A 209 -3.05 27.44 -5.11
C ALA A 209 -4.50 27.84 -4.74
N LYS A 210 -4.76 28.03 -3.44
CA LYS A 210 -6.09 28.47 -2.95
C LYS A 210 -6.46 29.88 -3.40
N LYS A 211 -5.47 30.72 -3.72
CA LYS A 211 -5.69 32.09 -4.21
C LYS A 211 -5.34 32.18 -5.69
N LYS A 212 -6.24 32.78 -6.48
CA LYS A 212 -6.04 33.03 -7.91
C LYS A 212 -4.74 33.84 -8.15
N GLY A 213 -3.90 33.37 -9.07
CA GLY A 213 -2.64 34.03 -9.43
C GLY A 213 -1.41 33.63 -8.61
N GLN A 214 -1.54 32.75 -7.63
CA GLN A 214 -0.41 32.15 -6.94
C GLN A 214 0.05 30.87 -7.66
N PRO A 215 1.35 30.54 -7.65
CA PRO A 215 1.85 29.28 -8.19
C PRO A 215 1.31 28.10 -7.37
N PRO A 216 1.18 26.90 -7.97
CA PRO A 216 0.81 25.69 -7.24
C PRO A 216 1.86 25.38 -6.16
N VAL A 217 1.41 24.71 -5.11
CA VAL A 217 2.29 24.17 -4.07
C VAL A 217 2.77 22.79 -4.52
N ILE A 218 4.08 22.58 -4.49
CA ILE A 218 4.65 21.26 -4.80
C ILE A 218 4.70 20.43 -3.52
N PHE A 219 3.95 19.35 -3.51
CA PHE A 219 3.94 18.37 -2.43
C PHE A 219 4.80 17.17 -2.83
N ASP A 220 5.99 17.02 -2.22
CA ASP A 220 7.02 16.05 -2.60
C ASP A 220 7.56 15.20 -1.44
N LYS A 221 6.96 15.32 -0.24
CA LYS A 221 7.36 14.58 0.96
C LYS A 221 6.17 13.98 1.68
N ASP A 222 6.35 12.79 2.24
CA ASP A 222 5.34 12.17 3.11
C ASP A 222 5.09 13.03 4.34
N GLU A 223 3.83 13.30 4.67
CA GLU A 223 3.44 14.12 5.83
C GLU A 223 3.48 13.35 7.17
N GLY A 224 3.48 12.02 7.09
CA GLY A 224 3.37 11.14 8.27
C GLY A 224 4.53 11.21 9.26
N PRO A 225 5.81 11.13 8.80
CA PRO A 225 6.96 11.03 9.69
C PRO A 225 7.10 12.23 10.62
N ARG A 226 7.30 11.96 11.93
CA ARG A 226 7.43 12.97 12.99
C ARG A 226 8.73 12.80 13.74
N GLU A 227 9.52 13.86 13.81
CA GLU A 227 10.82 13.89 14.53
C GLU A 227 10.65 13.91 16.04
N ASP A 228 9.54 14.42 16.52
CA ASP A 228 9.18 14.59 17.93
C ASP A 228 8.50 13.35 18.55
N THR A 229 8.40 12.24 17.81
CA THR A 229 7.84 11.00 18.33
C THR A 229 8.84 10.33 19.28
N THR A 230 8.56 10.39 20.59
CA THR A 230 9.34 9.74 21.64
C THR A 230 8.49 8.75 22.43
N ILE A 231 9.14 7.89 23.22
CA ILE A 231 8.43 6.91 24.05
C ILE A 231 7.55 7.59 25.10
N GLU A 232 8.00 8.73 25.64
CA GLU A 232 7.26 9.52 26.64
C GLU A 232 5.97 10.09 26.02
N VAL A 233 6.06 10.62 24.79
CA VAL A 233 4.89 11.14 24.06
C VAL A 233 3.89 10.04 23.81
N LEU A 234 4.34 8.84 23.38
CA LEU A 234 3.44 7.74 23.08
C LEU A 234 2.82 7.14 24.35
N ARG A 235 3.56 7.01 25.44
CA ARG A 235 3.04 6.54 26.74
C ARG A 235 1.86 7.39 27.26
N ALA A 236 1.85 8.68 26.97
CA ALA A 236 0.78 9.58 27.40
C ALA A 236 -0.55 9.38 26.61
N LEU A 237 -0.52 8.67 25.49
CA LEU A 237 -1.71 8.42 24.66
C LEU A 237 -2.62 7.37 25.30
N LYS A 238 -3.93 7.64 25.26
CA LYS A 238 -4.94 6.69 25.72
C LYS A 238 -5.18 5.60 24.66
N PRO A 239 -5.51 4.37 25.08
CA PRO A 239 -5.99 3.33 24.17
C PRO A 239 -7.17 3.84 23.31
N ALA A 240 -7.17 3.50 22.03
CA ALA A 240 -8.14 4.03 21.08
C ALA A 240 -9.38 3.13 20.87
N PHE A 241 -9.25 1.82 21.07
CA PHE A 241 -10.28 0.86 20.65
C PHE A 241 -10.86 0.02 21.79
N LYS A 242 -10.12 -0.19 22.87
CA LYS A 242 -10.53 -0.98 24.05
C LYS A 242 -10.14 -0.23 25.30
N LYS A 243 -11.03 -0.15 26.29
CA LYS A 243 -10.66 0.34 27.63
C LYS A 243 -9.53 -0.54 28.16
N ASP A 244 -8.49 0.07 28.67
CA ASP A 244 -7.28 -0.63 29.14
C ASP A 244 -6.58 -1.48 28.05
N GLY A 245 -6.76 -1.10 26.77
CA GLY A 245 -6.10 -1.70 25.62
C GLY A 245 -4.67 -1.21 25.41
N THR A 246 -4.04 -1.72 24.36
CA THR A 246 -2.63 -1.44 24.03
C THR A 246 -2.46 -0.62 22.76
N VAL A 247 -3.45 -0.64 21.87
CA VAL A 247 -3.42 0.05 20.58
C VAL A 247 -3.86 1.51 20.74
N THR A 248 -3.04 2.43 20.29
CA THR A 248 -3.25 3.88 20.36
C THR A 248 -3.11 4.55 19.01
N ALA A 249 -3.49 5.83 18.90
CA ALA A 249 -3.23 6.64 17.72
C ALA A 249 -1.73 6.83 17.40
N GLY A 250 -0.84 6.55 18.37
CA GLY A 250 0.60 6.69 18.18
C GLY A 250 1.30 5.42 17.69
N ASN A 251 0.71 4.24 17.90
CA ASN A 251 1.25 2.96 17.47
C ASN A 251 0.41 2.27 16.37
N ALA A 252 -0.47 3.04 15.74
CA ALA A 252 -1.27 2.68 14.58
C ALA A 252 -0.98 3.66 13.43
N PRO A 253 -1.13 3.25 12.15
CA PRO A 253 -1.05 4.18 11.03
C PRO A 253 -2.21 5.18 11.06
N GLY A 254 -1.99 6.34 10.47
CA GLY A 254 -3.08 7.30 10.21
C GLY A 254 -4.01 6.85 9.08
N VAL A 255 -5.10 7.59 8.92
CA VAL A 255 -5.92 7.63 7.71
C VAL A 255 -5.19 8.48 6.68
N ASN A 256 -5.05 8.00 5.46
CA ASN A 256 -4.13 8.60 4.51
C ASN A 256 -4.64 8.57 3.06
N ASP A 257 -4.03 9.45 2.25
CA ASP A 257 -4.27 9.60 0.82
C ASP A 257 -2.97 9.33 0.04
N GLY A 258 -3.06 8.68 -1.12
CA GLY A 258 -1.89 8.43 -1.95
C GLY A 258 -2.13 7.41 -3.07
N ALA A 259 -1.14 7.30 -3.96
CA ALA A 259 -1.16 6.34 -5.06
C ALA A 259 0.25 5.81 -5.36
N ALA A 260 0.30 4.62 -5.97
CA ALA A 260 1.53 4.04 -6.50
C ALA A 260 1.21 3.24 -7.76
N ALA A 261 2.13 3.23 -8.74
CA ALA A 261 1.99 2.47 -9.97
C ALA A 261 3.33 1.90 -10.41
N LEU A 262 3.28 0.72 -11.02
CA LEU A 262 4.42 0.01 -11.58
C LEU A 262 4.10 -0.41 -13.01
N VAL A 263 5.13 -0.52 -13.85
CA VAL A 263 5.01 -1.08 -15.20
C VAL A 263 5.58 -2.49 -15.20
N VAL A 264 4.73 -3.44 -15.55
CA VAL A 264 5.01 -4.88 -15.54
C VAL A 264 5.00 -5.40 -16.97
N THR A 265 5.97 -6.21 -17.35
CA THR A 265 6.10 -6.78 -18.70
C THR A 265 6.87 -8.10 -18.69
N GLY A 266 6.88 -8.84 -19.79
CA GLY A 266 7.76 -9.99 -19.96
C GLY A 266 9.22 -9.59 -20.19
N ALA A 267 10.17 -10.39 -19.74
CA ALA A 267 11.60 -10.11 -19.89
C ALA A 267 12.04 -9.99 -21.37
N ALA A 268 11.48 -10.80 -22.26
CA ALA A 268 11.69 -10.67 -23.71
C ALA A 268 11.24 -9.31 -24.22
N ARG A 269 10.04 -8.91 -23.85
CA ARG A 269 9.47 -7.60 -24.25
C ARG A 269 10.26 -6.43 -23.68
N ALA A 270 10.72 -6.52 -22.42
CA ALA A 270 11.60 -5.51 -21.80
C ALA A 270 12.90 -5.34 -22.61
N LYS A 271 13.49 -6.46 -23.08
CA LYS A 271 14.68 -6.43 -23.92
C LYS A 271 14.42 -5.75 -25.27
N ASP A 272 13.31 -6.07 -25.94
CA ASP A 272 12.93 -5.44 -27.22
C ASP A 272 12.73 -3.93 -27.09
N LEU A 273 12.23 -3.49 -25.92
CA LEU A 273 12.05 -2.08 -25.58
C LEU A 273 13.35 -1.37 -25.18
N GLY A 274 14.45 -2.11 -24.98
CA GLY A 274 15.66 -1.57 -24.38
C GLY A 274 15.47 -1.05 -22.95
N ALA A 275 14.46 -1.58 -22.23
CA ALA A 275 14.11 -1.12 -20.90
C ALA A 275 15.04 -1.67 -19.83
N ASN A 276 15.34 -0.86 -18.83
CA ASN A 276 16.06 -1.31 -17.65
C ASN A 276 15.14 -2.13 -16.74
N VAL A 277 15.46 -3.40 -16.53
CA VAL A 277 14.75 -4.24 -15.57
C VAL A 277 15.15 -3.83 -14.15
N MET A 278 14.16 -3.44 -13.33
CA MET A 278 14.38 -3.14 -11.92
C MET A 278 14.48 -4.41 -11.09
N VAL A 279 13.47 -5.30 -11.25
CA VAL A 279 13.40 -6.61 -10.58
C VAL A 279 12.59 -7.59 -11.43
N ARG A 280 12.81 -8.89 -11.19
CA ARG A 280 11.96 -9.98 -11.64
C ARG A 280 10.96 -10.34 -10.54
N ILE A 281 9.71 -10.61 -10.89
CA ILE A 281 8.72 -11.21 -9.98
C ILE A 281 8.99 -12.70 -9.93
N VAL A 282 9.36 -13.21 -8.76
CA VAL A 282 9.75 -14.63 -8.58
C VAL A 282 8.56 -15.49 -8.18
N ALA A 283 7.76 -14.98 -7.26
CA ALA A 283 6.58 -15.68 -6.77
C ALA A 283 5.56 -14.71 -6.16
N GLN A 284 4.33 -15.14 -6.16
CA GLN A 284 3.22 -14.48 -5.49
C GLN A 284 2.42 -15.49 -4.67
N ALA A 285 1.87 -15.08 -3.54
CA ALA A 285 1.06 -15.93 -2.68
C ALA A 285 -0.07 -15.18 -2.00
N THR A 286 -1.11 -15.90 -1.66
CA THR A 286 -2.19 -15.45 -0.79
C THR A 286 -2.39 -16.47 0.34
N SER A 287 -2.82 -15.98 1.49
CA SER A 287 -3.22 -16.82 2.63
C SER A 287 -4.55 -16.33 3.19
N GLY A 288 -5.14 -17.12 4.04
CA GLY A 288 -6.36 -16.81 4.78
C GLY A 288 -6.29 -17.37 6.18
N VAL A 289 -6.92 -16.66 7.12
CA VAL A 289 -7.13 -17.04 8.51
C VAL A 289 -8.53 -16.61 8.95
N GLU A 290 -9.00 -17.02 10.11
CA GLU A 290 -10.22 -16.45 10.69
C GLU A 290 -10.11 -14.93 10.78
N PRO A 291 -11.17 -14.15 10.43
CA PRO A 291 -11.12 -12.68 10.40
C PRO A 291 -10.56 -12.03 11.66
N LYS A 292 -10.88 -12.55 12.85
CA LYS A 292 -10.35 -12.03 14.12
C LYS A 292 -8.82 -12.08 14.25
N TRP A 293 -8.14 -12.93 13.45
CA TRP A 293 -6.69 -13.09 13.39
C TRP A 293 -6.06 -12.46 12.14
N VAL A 294 -6.80 -11.63 11.44
CA VAL A 294 -6.40 -11.00 10.16
C VAL A 294 -4.96 -10.48 10.15
N MET A 295 -4.53 -9.90 11.25
CA MET A 295 -3.19 -9.31 11.36
C MET A 295 -2.04 -10.32 11.25
N MET A 296 -2.32 -11.60 11.51
CA MET A 296 -1.35 -12.70 11.39
C MET A 296 -1.38 -13.42 10.04
N ALA A 297 -2.31 -13.06 9.15
CA ALA A 297 -2.43 -13.67 7.83
C ALA A 297 -1.13 -13.59 6.97
N PRO A 298 -0.29 -12.54 7.06
CA PRO A 298 0.98 -12.48 6.31
C PRO A 298 1.93 -13.64 6.58
N VAL A 299 1.91 -14.24 7.78
CA VAL A 299 2.74 -15.41 8.14
C VAL A 299 2.55 -16.54 7.13
N GLY A 300 1.30 -16.95 6.90
CA GLY A 300 0.99 -18.00 5.93
C GLY A 300 1.32 -17.63 4.49
N ALA A 301 1.20 -16.35 4.10
CA ALA A 301 1.56 -15.91 2.76
C ALA A 301 3.08 -15.94 2.54
N VAL A 302 3.88 -15.51 3.52
CA VAL A 302 5.35 -15.54 3.45
C VAL A 302 5.86 -16.98 3.44
N HIS A 303 5.30 -17.89 4.25
CA HIS A 303 5.64 -19.32 4.20
C HIS A 303 5.41 -19.90 2.78
N LYS A 304 4.27 -19.61 2.17
CA LYS A 304 4.00 -20.03 0.78
C LYS A 304 5.00 -19.43 -0.23
N ILE A 305 5.48 -18.21 -0.01
CA ILE A 305 6.57 -17.63 -0.82
C ILE A 305 7.85 -18.45 -0.64
N TRP A 306 8.25 -18.75 0.60
CA TRP A 306 9.44 -19.56 0.86
C TRP A 306 9.34 -20.95 0.22
N GLU A 307 8.19 -21.60 0.31
CA GLU A 307 7.95 -22.89 -0.36
C GLU A 307 8.09 -22.81 -1.88
N LYS A 308 7.47 -21.80 -2.51
CA LYS A 308 7.50 -21.61 -3.97
C LYS A 308 8.87 -21.26 -4.51
N THR A 309 9.66 -20.52 -3.74
CA THR A 309 10.98 -20.03 -4.18
C THR A 309 12.14 -20.92 -3.74
N GLY A 310 11.90 -21.78 -2.76
CA GLY A 310 12.97 -22.51 -2.07
C GLY A 310 13.83 -21.62 -1.17
N TRP A 311 13.46 -20.35 -0.99
CA TRP A 311 14.21 -19.45 -0.12
C TRP A 311 13.94 -19.74 1.36
N LYS A 312 14.96 -19.53 2.16
CA LYS A 312 14.84 -19.49 3.62
C LYS A 312 14.76 -18.03 4.07
N LYS A 313 14.36 -17.79 5.30
CA LYS A 313 14.25 -16.43 5.87
C LYS A 313 15.55 -15.62 5.73
N ASP A 314 16.69 -16.29 5.90
CA ASP A 314 18.00 -15.63 5.88
C ASP A 314 18.55 -15.40 4.45
N ASP A 315 17.96 -16.05 3.44
CA ASP A 315 18.27 -15.83 2.02
C ASP A 315 17.64 -14.55 1.49
N VAL A 316 16.71 -13.95 2.23
CA VAL A 316 15.99 -12.72 1.85
C VAL A 316 16.70 -11.52 2.47
N ASP A 317 17.14 -10.61 1.63
CA ASP A 317 17.88 -9.42 2.07
C ASP A 317 16.99 -8.38 2.74
N LEU A 318 15.80 -8.15 2.19
CA LEU A 318 14.86 -7.15 2.68
C LEU A 318 13.42 -7.67 2.71
N TYR A 319 12.70 -7.28 3.75
CA TYR A 319 11.27 -7.47 3.90
C TYR A 319 10.58 -6.10 4.02
N GLU A 320 9.56 -5.86 3.21
CA GLU A 320 8.62 -4.75 3.39
C GLU A 320 7.26 -5.33 3.82
N LEU A 321 7.05 -5.37 5.12
CA LEU A 321 5.81 -5.80 5.75
C LEU A 321 4.96 -4.56 6.04
N ASN A 322 3.75 -4.48 5.51
CA ASN A 322 2.90 -3.35 5.84
C ASN A 322 2.62 -3.30 7.34
N GLU A 323 2.87 -2.17 7.96
CA GLU A 323 2.59 -1.93 9.38
C GLU A 323 1.12 -1.49 9.54
N ALA A 324 0.18 -2.43 9.40
CA ALA A 324 -1.23 -2.11 9.63
C ALA A 324 -1.48 -1.65 11.08
N PHE A 325 -0.66 -2.13 12.01
CA PHE A 325 -0.49 -1.69 13.40
C PHE A 325 0.90 -2.14 13.88
N SER A 326 1.47 -1.47 14.87
CA SER A 326 2.74 -1.91 15.47
C SER A 326 2.65 -3.34 16.01
N VAL A 327 1.56 -3.68 16.68
CA VAL A 327 1.31 -5.03 17.22
C VAL A 327 1.29 -6.09 16.12
N GLN A 328 0.70 -5.78 14.97
CA GLN A 328 0.65 -6.69 13.83
C GLN A 328 2.06 -6.95 13.28
N ALA A 329 2.84 -5.89 13.06
CA ALA A 329 4.19 -6.03 12.55
C ALA A 329 5.08 -6.84 13.50
N LEU A 330 5.01 -6.55 14.79
CA LEU A 330 5.73 -7.31 15.83
C LEU A 330 5.33 -8.79 15.85
N GLY A 331 4.03 -9.08 15.82
CA GLY A 331 3.52 -10.45 15.78
C GLY A 331 4.03 -11.24 14.59
N VAL A 332 3.94 -10.67 13.39
CA VAL A 332 4.42 -11.31 12.15
C VAL A 332 5.94 -11.49 12.15
N ILE A 333 6.70 -10.48 12.58
CA ILE A 333 8.17 -10.55 12.66
C ILE A 333 8.61 -11.66 13.62
N ARG A 334 7.97 -11.78 14.79
CA ARG A 334 8.27 -12.81 15.80
C ARG A 334 7.93 -14.21 15.29
N GLU A 335 6.74 -14.38 14.72
CA GLU A 335 6.26 -15.68 14.23
C GLU A 335 7.15 -16.20 13.07
N LEU A 336 7.60 -15.33 12.18
CA LEU A 336 8.51 -15.66 11.09
C LEU A 336 9.98 -15.72 11.52
N GLY A 337 10.32 -15.26 12.73
CA GLY A 337 11.70 -15.20 13.23
C GLY A 337 12.60 -14.29 12.38
N LEU A 338 12.09 -13.14 11.94
CA LEU A 338 12.82 -12.22 11.06
C LEU A 338 13.77 -11.30 11.85
N ASP A 339 14.89 -10.95 11.23
CA ASP A 339 15.77 -9.90 11.73
C ASP A 339 15.15 -8.52 11.48
N MET A 340 14.89 -7.77 12.55
CA MET A 340 14.35 -6.41 12.52
C MET A 340 15.17 -5.42 11.67
N ASN A 341 16.47 -5.71 11.47
CA ASN A 341 17.35 -4.88 10.64
C ASN A 341 17.13 -5.08 9.14
N ARG A 342 16.40 -6.13 8.75
CA ARG A 342 16.00 -6.41 7.37
C ARG A 342 14.55 -6.04 7.08
N VAL A 343 13.78 -5.64 8.11
CA VAL A 343 12.35 -5.32 7.98
C VAL A 343 12.13 -3.82 8.01
N ASN A 344 11.38 -3.30 7.04
CA ASN A 344 10.95 -1.91 6.96
C ASN A 344 12.09 -0.94 7.31
N VAL A 345 13.19 -1.08 6.60
CA VAL A 345 14.46 -0.42 6.92
C VAL A 345 14.42 1.10 6.76
N ASN A 346 13.39 1.62 6.11
CA ASN A 346 13.12 3.05 5.96
C ASN A 346 11.86 3.51 6.73
N GLY A 347 11.43 2.74 7.74
CA GLY A 347 10.14 2.92 8.39
C GLY A 347 8.99 2.37 7.54
N GLY A 348 7.83 2.19 8.16
CA GLY A 348 6.65 1.62 7.51
C GLY A 348 5.40 2.47 7.72
N ALA A 349 4.23 1.87 7.58
CA ALA A 349 2.96 2.59 7.53
C ALA A 349 2.61 3.30 8.84
N VAL A 350 3.10 2.85 10.00
CA VAL A 350 2.90 3.57 11.28
C VAL A 350 3.45 4.98 11.19
N ALA A 351 4.59 5.16 10.53
CA ALA A 351 5.20 6.47 10.33
C ALA A 351 4.75 7.13 9.01
N LEU A 352 4.76 6.38 7.90
CA LEU A 352 4.52 6.91 6.55
C LEU A 352 3.04 7.10 6.24
N GLY A 353 2.16 6.26 6.80
CA GLY A 353 0.74 6.24 6.50
C GLY A 353 0.29 5.02 5.68
N HIS A 354 -1.03 4.80 5.66
CA HIS A 354 -1.66 3.60 5.09
C HIS A 354 -2.85 3.93 4.18
N PRO A 355 -2.64 4.53 2.98
CA PRO A 355 -3.70 4.67 1.97
C PRO A 355 -4.07 3.27 1.46
N ILE A 356 -5.17 2.69 1.99
CA ILE A 356 -5.41 1.24 1.96
C ILE A 356 -5.34 0.61 0.55
N GLY A 357 -5.99 1.17 -0.46
CA GLY A 357 -5.96 0.64 -1.83
C GLY A 357 -4.60 0.78 -2.53
N ALA A 358 -3.79 1.78 -2.13
CA ALA A 358 -2.48 2.06 -2.69
C ALA A 358 -1.35 1.30 -1.99
N SER A 359 -1.51 0.94 -0.72
CA SER A 359 -0.42 0.48 0.15
C SER A 359 0.32 -0.74 -0.39
N GLY A 360 -0.38 -1.69 -1.03
CA GLY A 360 0.27 -2.86 -1.60
C GLY A 360 1.30 -2.52 -2.68
N ALA A 361 0.99 -1.60 -3.58
CA ALA A 361 1.91 -1.09 -4.59
C ALA A 361 3.00 -0.21 -3.96
N ARG A 362 2.64 0.61 -2.95
CA ARG A 362 3.57 1.48 -2.23
C ARG A 362 4.70 0.69 -1.55
N VAL A 363 4.38 -0.38 -0.82
CA VAL A 363 5.40 -1.21 -0.15
C VAL A 363 6.31 -1.88 -1.17
N LEU A 364 5.77 -2.36 -2.29
CA LEU A 364 6.57 -2.96 -3.36
C LEU A 364 7.51 -1.94 -4.01
N VAL A 365 7.03 -0.74 -4.30
CA VAL A 365 7.87 0.36 -4.83
C VAL A 365 9.01 0.67 -3.85
N THR A 366 8.70 0.82 -2.56
CA THR A 366 9.72 1.11 -1.53
C THR A 366 10.76 -0.01 -1.45
N LEU A 367 10.31 -1.28 -1.45
CA LEU A 367 11.19 -2.44 -1.44
C LEU A 367 12.16 -2.43 -2.64
N ILE A 368 11.64 -2.26 -3.86
CA ILE A 368 12.44 -2.29 -5.09
C ILE A 368 13.51 -1.19 -5.08
N TYR A 369 13.13 0.04 -4.74
CA TYR A 369 14.08 1.15 -4.70
C TYR A 369 15.14 0.98 -3.61
N GLU A 370 14.79 0.39 -2.47
CA GLU A 370 15.75 0.12 -1.40
C GLU A 370 16.69 -1.04 -1.77
N MET A 371 16.19 -2.07 -2.46
CA MET A 371 17.03 -3.14 -3.01
C MET A 371 18.05 -2.57 -3.99
N ILE A 372 17.64 -1.66 -4.88
CA ILE A 372 18.53 -0.98 -5.82
C ILE A 372 19.58 -0.14 -5.08
N ARG A 373 19.15 0.65 -4.09
CA ARG A 373 20.03 1.55 -3.33
C ARG A 373 21.11 0.80 -2.55
N ARG A 374 20.76 -0.37 -1.99
CA ARG A 374 21.68 -1.19 -1.19
C ARG A 374 22.46 -2.22 -2.02
N ASP A 375 22.15 -2.36 -3.29
CA ASP A 375 22.69 -3.39 -4.17
C ASP A 375 22.47 -4.82 -3.64
N VAL A 376 21.25 -5.09 -3.15
CA VAL A 376 20.83 -6.41 -2.65
C VAL A 376 19.86 -7.07 -3.62
N HIS A 377 19.68 -8.40 -3.51
CA HIS A 377 19.11 -9.19 -4.59
C HIS A 377 17.71 -9.75 -4.34
N ARG A 378 17.33 -10.09 -3.10
CA ARG A 378 16.09 -10.79 -2.79
C ARG A 378 15.24 -9.98 -1.84
N GLY A 379 13.99 -9.73 -2.22
CA GLY A 379 13.05 -8.98 -1.40
C GLY A 379 11.68 -9.65 -1.34
N ILE A 380 10.97 -9.48 -0.22
CA ILE A 380 9.58 -9.91 -0.04
C ILE A 380 8.76 -8.74 0.46
N ALA A 381 7.65 -8.45 -0.24
CA ALA A 381 6.60 -7.54 0.21
C ALA A 381 5.39 -8.35 0.68
N ALA A 382 4.79 -7.99 1.83
CA ALA A 382 3.58 -8.66 2.33
C ALA A 382 2.67 -7.71 3.12
N LEU A 383 1.35 -7.97 3.02
CA LEU A 383 0.31 -7.21 3.71
C LEU A 383 -0.78 -8.14 4.24
N CYS A 384 -1.31 -7.83 5.42
CA CYS A 384 -2.62 -8.33 5.86
C CYS A 384 -3.75 -7.54 5.18
N LEU A 385 -4.90 -8.14 5.06
CA LEU A 385 -6.07 -7.58 4.38
C LEU A 385 -7.31 -7.82 5.23
N GLY A 386 -8.17 -6.84 5.36
CA GLY A 386 -9.46 -6.99 6.03
C GLY A 386 -10.18 -8.27 5.60
N GLY A 387 -10.89 -8.90 6.54
CA GLY A 387 -11.56 -10.18 6.31
C GLY A 387 -10.67 -11.42 6.47
N GLY A 388 -9.47 -11.30 7.04
CA GLY A 388 -8.62 -12.45 7.37
C GLY A 388 -7.72 -12.94 6.25
N ASN A 389 -7.38 -12.10 5.28
CA ASN A 389 -6.50 -12.48 4.16
C ASN A 389 -5.13 -11.83 4.22
N ALA A 390 -4.20 -12.32 3.40
CA ALA A 390 -2.94 -11.68 3.08
C ALA A 390 -2.54 -11.87 1.63
N VAL A 391 -1.67 -10.97 1.15
CA VAL A 391 -0.92 -11.13 -0.10
C VAL A 391 0.57 -10.95 0.17
N ALA A 392 1.39 -11.69 -0.56
CA ALA A 392 2.84 -11.56 -0.55
C ALA A 392 3.41 -11.71 -1.97
N MET A 393 4.53 -11.04 -2.21
CA MET A 393 5.27 -11.13 -3.48
C MET A 393 6.77 -11.17 -3.21
N ALA A 394 7.46 -12.09 -3.87
CA ALA A 394 8.91 -12.16 -3.90
C ALA A 394 9.44 -11.56 -5.19
N VAL A 395 10.44 -10.72 -5.07
CA VAL A 395 11.14 -10.09 -6.19
C VAL A 395 12.64 -10.31 -6.10
N GLN A 396 13.29 -10.34 -7.26
CA GLN A 396 14.74 -10.55 -7.36
C GLN A 396 15.36 -9.61 -8.39
N ARG A 397 16.53 -9.06 -8.04
CA ARG A 397 17.42 -8.31 -8.95
C ARG A 397 18.39 -9.22 -9.65
#